data_9b9f4c6efb390ed5e26a3f188a198333
#
_entry.id   9b9f4c6efb390ed5e26a3f188a198333
#
_cell.length_a   1.000
_cell.length_b   1.000
_cell.length_c   1.000
_cell.angle_alpha   90.00
_cell.angle_beta   90.00
_cell.angle_gamma   90.00
#
_symmetry.space_group_name_H-M   'P 1'
#
loop_
_entity.id
_entity.type
_entity.pdbx_description
1 polymer ?
#
loop_
_entity_poly.entity_id
_entity_poly.type
_entity_poly.pdbx_seq_one_letter_code
_entity_poly.pdbx_strand_id
1 'polypeptide(L)'
;MRGDNTLIRALSDFFIPDFVSSVEAVPVLIFRIDRPGRMISKEFAGRYLGKFGFGVLLNCRFTDEIENRGDADSLRNMLDYTSLIPNYLYEKEKYLNLLCSQQDELLMSVNGKVVFSTRQLPPMESVATLFCNISSFASVRTGDIFAVELSDPVIIERERRLKLSQGGLIHTDVIVR
;
A
#
# COMPACT_ATOMS: atom_id res chain seq x y z
N MET A 1 -3.63 10.95 -3.19
CA MET A 1 -2.20 10.85 -3.56
C MET A 1 -1.38 11.21 -2.33
N ARG A 2 -0.31 10.46 -2.04
CA ARG A 2 0.55 10.69 -0.87
C ARG A 2 1.90 11.24 -1.31
N GLY A 3 2.55 12.04 -0.47
CA GLY A 3 3.89 12.60 -0.74
C GLY A 3 5.00 11.56 -0.51
N ASP A 4 6.18 11.82 -1.04
CA ASP A 4 7.36 10.94 -0.90
C ASP A 4 7.80 10.78 0.56
N ASN A 5 7.56 11.79 1.41
CA ASN A 5 7.82 11.74 2.86
C ASN A 5 7.00 10.66 3.59
N THR A 6 5.88 10.22 3.01
CA THR A 6 5.07 9.15 3.61
C THR A 6 5.72 7.77 3.48
N LEU A 7 6.68 7.60 2.58
CA LEU A 7 7.32 6.31 2.33
C LEU A 7 8.28 5.94 3.45
N ILE A 8 8.15 4.72 3.94
CA ILE A 8 9.08 4.11 4.89
C ILE A 8 9.34 2.66 4.49
N ARG A 9 10.53 2.17 4.79
CA ARG A 9 10.86 0.76 4.58
C ARG A 9 10.11 -0.10 5.59
N ALA A 10 9.55 -1.18 5.12
CA ALA A 10 8.62 -2.06 5.84
C ALA A 10 9.16 -2.78 7.09
N LEU A 11 10.40 -2.53 7.51
CA LEU A 11 11.02 -3.11 8.71
C LEU A 11 11.37 -2.04 9.77
N SER A 12 10.89 -0.82 9.62
CA SER A 12 11.08 0.25 10.60
C SER A 12 9.80 0.47 11.40
N ASP A 13 9.91 0.63 12.71
CA ASP A 13 8.76 0.91 13.58
C ASP A 13 8.07 2.21 13.18
N PHE A 14 6.75 2.23 13.31
CA PHE A 14 5.93 3.42 13.11
C PHE A 14 5.56 4.02 14.47
N PHE A 15 5.93 5.28 14.68
CA PHE A 15 5.60 6.00 15.90
C PHE A 15 4.35 6.86 15.66
N ILE A 16 3.27 6.56 16.41
CA ILE A 16 2.01 7.29 16.32
C ILE A 16 2.19 8.67 16.96
N PRO A 17 2.04 9.78 16.21
CA PRO A 17 2.07 11.10 16.79
C PRO A 17 0.93 11.33 17.80
N ASP A 18 1.12 12.22 18.78
CA ASP A 18 0.13 12.48 19.83
C ASP A 18 -1.20 13.03 19.29
N PHE A 19 -1.16 13.68 18.14
CA PHE A 19 -2.34 14.23 17.47
C PHE A 19 -3.11 13.18 16.63
N VAL A 20 -2.65 11.92 16.59
CA VAL A 20 -3.32 10.81 15.92
C VAL A 20 -4.11 10.00 16.94
N SER A 21 -5.43 9.93 16.76
CA SER A 21 -6.36 9.22 17.65
C SER A 21 -6.43 7.73 17.38
N SER A 22 -6.34 7.33 16.11
CA SER A 22 -6.31 5.92 15.70
C SER A 22 -5.57 5.71 14.38
N VAL A 23 -5.05 4.50 14.19
CA VAL A 23 -4.36 4.07 12.98
C VAL A 23 -5.09 2.86 12.39
N GLU A 24 -5.34 2.89 11.10
CA GLU A 24 -5.93 1.81 10.34
C GLU A 24 -4.92 1.31 9.31
N ALA A 25 -4.68 0.00 9.27
CA ALA A 25 -3.78 -0.63 8.29
C ALA A 25 -4.56 -1.24 7.13
N VAL A 26 -4.09 -0.98 5.92
CA VAL A 26 -4.65 -1.53 4.67
C VAL A 26 -3.55 -2.27 3.92
N PRO A 27 -3.66 -3.59 3.71
CA PRO A 27 -2.72 -4.31 2.86
C PRO A 27 -2.90 -3.87 1.41
N VAL A 28 -1.80 -3.64 0.71
CA VAL A 28 -1.81 -3.17 -0.66
C VAL A 28 -0.90 -3.98 -1.56
N LEU A 29 -1.34 -4.14 -2.81
CA LEU A 29 -0.51 -4.52 -3.93
C LEU A 29 0.07 -3.24 -4.53
N ILE A 30 1.38 -3.18 -4.71
CA ILE A 30 2.05 -2.01 -5.27
C ILE A 30 2.74 -2.33 -6.57
N PHE A 31 2.77 -1.36 -7.48
CA PHE A 31 3.57 -1.36 -8.69
C PHE A 31 4.42 -0.10 -8.75
N ARG A 32 5.70 -0.26 -9.05
CA ARG A 32 6.55 0.88 -9.40
C ARG A 32 6.26 1.31 -10.82
N ILE A 33 6.12 2.60 -11.05
CA ILE A 33 5.92 3.17 -12.37
C ILE A 33 7.28 3.29 -13.08
N ASP A 34 7.40 2.70 -14.26
CA ASP A 34 8.66 2.67 -15.03
C ASP A 34 8.76 3.79 -16.08
N ARG A 35 7.66 4.46 -16.39
CA ARG A 35 7.60 5.53 -17.42
C ARG A 35 6.68 6.65 -16.99
N PRO A 36 7.02 7.92 -17.32
CA PRO A 36 6.12 9.03 -17.09
C PRO A 36 4.95 8.97 -18.09
N GLY A 37 3.77 9.46 -17.68
CA GLY A 37 2.62 9.54 -18.56
C GLY A 37 1.40 10.21 -17.94
N ARG A 38 0.40 10.46 -18.80
CA ARG A 38 -0.91 10.99 -18.43
C ARG A 38 -1.93 10.49 -19.46
N MET A 39 -3.18 10.33 -19.05
CA MET A 39 -4.29 9.86 -19.92
C MET A 39 -3.94 8.53 -20.62
N ILE A 40 -3.36 7.60 -19.86
CA ILE A 40 -2.85 6.33 -20.36
C ILE A 40 -4.04 5.43 -20.66
N SER A 41 -4.11 4.87 -21.88
CA SER A 41 -5.15 3.91 -22.22
C SER A 41 -4.82 2.52 -21.66
N LYS A 42 -5.87 1.72 -21.43
CA LYS A 42 -5.80 0.37 -20.84
C LYS A 42 -4.84 -0.54 -21.61
N GLU A 43 -4.83 -0.43 -22.93
CA GLU A 43 -3.96 -1.19 -23.83
C GLU A 43 -2.45 -0.98 -23.54
N PHE A 44 -2.09 0.23 -23.11
CA PHE A 44 -0.70 0.59 -22.84
C PHE A 44 -0.33 0.55 -21.35
N ALA A 45 -1.29 0.40 -20.44
CA ALA A 45 -1.05 0.42 -18.99
C ALA A 45 0.07 -0.54 -18.55
N GLY A 46 0.12 -1.74 -19.12
CA GLY A 46 1.16 -2.72 -18.83
C GLY A 46 2.60 -2.31 -19.15
N ARG A 47 2.81 -1.25 -19.95
CA ARG A 47 4.14 -0.69 -20.25
C ARG A 47 4.64 0.29 -19.19
N TYR A 48 3.73 0.74 -18.32
CA TYR A 48 4.01 1.69 -17.25
C TYR A 48 4.17 1.00 -15.90
N LEU A 49 3.40 -0.08 -15.68
CA LEU A 49 3.45 -0.90 -14.48
C LEU A 49 4.67 -1.83 -14.54
N GLY A 50 5.68 -1.53 -13.76
CA GLY A 50 6.94 -2.26 -13.70
C GLY A 50 6.96 -3.31 -12.59
N LYS A 51 7.99 -3.25 -11.73
CA LYS A 51 8.14 -4.14 -10.58
C LYS A 51 6.98 -4.00 -9.60
N PHE A 52 6.63 -5.12 -8.94
CA PHE A 52 5.55 -5.14 -7.97
C PHE A 52 6.00 -5.64 -6.60
N GLY A 53 5.17 -5.44 -5.60
CA GLY A 53 5.35 -5.95 -4.24
C GLY A 53 4.08 -5.83 -3.42
N PHE A 54 4.17 -6.22 -2.14
CA PHE A 54 3.09 -6.07 -1.19
C PHE A 54 3.54 -5.16 -0.04
N GLY A 55 2.69 -4.23 0.32
CA GLY A 55 2.95 -3.27 1.37
C GLY A 55 1.74 -3.03 2.26
N VAL A 56 1.83 -2.07 3.16
CA VAL A 56 0.73 -1.65 4.01
C VAL A 56 0.64 -0.13 3.99
N LEU A 57 -0.54 0.40 3.78
CA LEU A 57 -0.84 1.81 4.00
C LEU A 57 -1.41 1.98 5.41
N LEU A 58 -0.93 2.97 6.14
CA LEU A 58 -1.48 3.40 7.41
C LEU A 58 -2.36 4.64 7.16
N ASN A 59 -3.63 4.52 7.50
CA ASN A 59 -4.58 5.62 7.48
C ASN A 59 -4.75 6.13 8.91
N CYS A 60 -4.32 7.36 9.16
CA CYS A 60 -4.39 7.97 10.49
C CYS A 60 -5.65 8.82 10.60
N ARG A 61 -6.41 8.62 11.68
CA ARG A 61 -7.46 9.56 12.11
C ARG A 61 -6.86 10.48 13.14
N PHE A 62 -7.14 11.74 13.03
CA PHE A 62 -6.63 12.72 13.95
C PHE A 62 -7.54 12.89 15.18
N THR A 63 -7.07 13.62 16.17
CA THR A 63 -7.89 14.12 17.28
C THR A 63 -8.95 15.11 16.74
N ASP A 64 -10.05 15.30 17.48
CA ASP A 64 -11.15 16.18 17.06
C ASP A 64 -10.68 17.61 16.73
N GLU A 65 -9.66 18.09 17.44
CA GLU A 65 -9.07 19.40 17.19
C GLU A 65 -8.54 19.55 15.76
N ILE A 66 -7.88 18.52 15.23
CA ILE A 66 -7.33 18.54 13.86
C ILE A 66 -8.40 18.12 12.84
N GLU A 67 -9.26 17.13 13.17
CA GLU A 67 -10.32 16.68 12.26
C GLU A 67 -11.28 17.83 11.89
N ASN A 68 -11.53 18.75 12.81
CA ASN A 68 -12.40 19.91 12.58
C ASN A 68 -11.71 21.03 11.77
N ARG A 69 -10.43 20.87 11.41
CA ARG A 69 -9.73 21.82 10.54
C ARG A 69 -10.04 21.49 9.07
N GLY A 70 -10.18 22.51 8.25
CA GLY A 70 -10.46 22.33 6.82
C GLY A 70 -9.34 21.68 5.99
N ASP A 71 -8.17 21.44 6.58
CA ASP A 71 -6.98 20.85 5.96
C ASP A 71 -6.70 19.38 6.37
N ALA A 72 -7.53 18.77 7.21
CA ALA A 72 -7.33 17.44 7.78
C ALA A 72 -7.07 16.34 6.70
N ASP A 73 -7.83 16.36 5.61
CA ASP A 73 -7.64 15.40 4.52
C ASP A 73 -6.28 15.55 3.82
N SER A 74 -5.81 16.78 3.68
CA SER A 74 -4.48 17.05 3.11
C SER A 74 -3.38 16.54 4.04
N LEU A 75 -3.53 16.78 5.36
CA LEU A 75 -2.58 16.30 6.36
C LEU A 75 -2.49 14.77 6.41
N ARG A 76 -3.62 14.03 6.31
CA ARG A 76 -3.61 12.56 6.24
C ARG A 76 -2.76 12.03 5.09
N ASN A 77 -2.83 12.68 3.94
CA ASN A 77 -2.08 12.28 2.74
C ASN A 77 -0.59 12.68 2.78
N MET A 78 -0.19 13.51 3.74
CA MET A 78 1.17 14.00 3.88
C MET A 78 1.85 13.57 5.19
N LEU A 79 1.18 12.78 6.03
CA LEU A 79 1.77 12.32 7.29
C LEU A 79 2.94 11.38 7.01
N ASP A 80 4.08 11.69 7.62
CA ASP A 80 5.32 10.96 7.45
C ASP A 80 5.18 9.48 7.81
N TYR A 81 5.85 8.63 7.04
CA TYR A 81 6.03 7.21 7.35
C TYR A 81 4.75 6.36 7.37
N THR A 82 3.70 6.80 6.69
CA THR A 82 2.40 6.10 6.65
C THR A 82 2.26 5.12 5.47
N SER A 83 3.28 4.97 4.64
CA SER A 83 3.30 4.05 3.50
C SER A 83 4.44 3.05 3.65
N LEU A 84 4.13 1.87 4.23
CA LEU A 84 5.10 0.80 4.46
C LEU A 84 5.29 0.02 3.16
N ILE A 85 6.43 0.25 2.50
CA ILE A 85 6.78 -0.45 1.26
C ILE A 85 7.85 -1.52 1.52
N PRO A 86 7.86 -2.65 0.79
CA PRO A 86 8.86 -3.68 0.96
C PRO A 86 10.24 -3.19 0.49
N ASN A 87 11.30 -3.74 1.08
CA ASN A 87 12.67 -3.44 0.66
C ASN A 87 13.00 -3.96 -0.74
N TYR A 88 12.25 -4.95 -1.22
CA TYR A 88 12.46 -5.61 -2.49
C TYR A 88 11.16 -5.68 -3.28
N LEU A 89 11.24 -5.29 -4.55
CA LEU A 89 10.15 -5.42 -5.52
C LEU A 89 10.50 -6.52 -6.54
N TYR A 90 9.52 -7.33 -6.88
CA TYR A 90 9.64 -8.44 -7.82
C TYR A 90 9.41 -7.99 -9.26
N GLU A 91 9.99 -8.72 -10.19
CA GLU A 91 9.72 -8.54 -11.62
C GLU A 91 8.25 -8.89 -11.93
N LYS A 92 7.65 -8.16 -12.85
CA LYS A 92 6.22 -8.26 -13.18
C LYS A 92 5.79 -9.67 -13.62
N GLU A 93 6.67 -10.42 -14.26
CA GLU A 93 6.43 -11.79 -14.70
C GLU A 93 6.08 -12.71 -13.51
N LYS A 94 6.69 -12.47 -12.37
CA LYS A 94 6.37 -13.21 -11.14
C LYS A 94 4.94 -12.97 -10.68
N TYR A 95 4.38 -11.76 -10.89
CA TYR A 95 2.98 -11.49 -10.58
C TYR A 95 2.02 -12.35 -11.41
N LEU A 96 2.27 -12.47 -12.70
CA LEU A 96 1.47 -13.31 -13.58
C LEU A 96 1.50 -14.78 -13.15
N ASN A 97 2.67 -15.26 -12.71
CA ASN A 97 2.82 -16.62 -12.17
C ASN A 97 2.03 -16.79 -10.86
N LEU A 98 2.03 -15.80 -9.96
CA LEU A 98 1.25 -15.84 -8.73
C LEU A 98 -0.25 -15.87 -9.00
N LEU A 99 -0.74 -15.13 -10.00
CA LEU A 99 -2.15 -15.18 -10.42
C LEU A 99 -2.56 -16.57 -10.89
N CYS A 100 -1.66 -17.31 -11.55
CA CYS A 100 -1.94 -18.64 -12.07
C CYS A 100 -1.82 -19.74 -11.00
N SER A 101 -0.85 -19.61 -10.07
CA SER A 101 -0.54 -20.68 -9.12
C SER A 101 -1.46 -20.74 -7.91
N GLN A 102 -1.92 -19.60 -7.41
CA GLN A 102 -2.73 -19.42 -6.18
C GLN A 102 -2.16 -20.19 -4.96
N GLN A 103 -0.85 -20.52 -4.98
CA GLN A 103 -0.24 -21.42 -3.99
C GLN A 103 0.02 -20.74 -2.65
N ASP A 104 0.46 -19.48 -2.70
CA ASP A 104 0.88 -18.75 -1.50
C ASP A 104 -0.19 -17.75 -1.06
N GLU A 105 -0.66 -17.93 0.15
CA GLU A 105 -1.61 -17.03 0.79
C GLU A 105 -0.90 -15.78 1.31
N LEU A 106 -1.39 -14.59 0.93
CA LEU A 106 -0.97 -13.32 1.51
C LEU A 106 -1.72 -13.12 2.82
N LEU A 107 -0.98 -12.98 3.91
CA LEU A 107 -1.49 -12.88 5.27
C LEU A 107 -1.06 -11.57 5.91
N MET A 108 -2.02 -10.83 6.48
CA MET A 108 -1.72 -9.74 7.41
C MET A 108 -2.14 -10.16 8.82
N SER A 109 -1.25 -10.01 9.78
CA SER A 109 -1.50 -10.34 11.19
C SER A 109 -1.12 -9.19 12.11
N VAL A 110 -1.87 -9.08 13.21
CA VAL A 110 -1.62 -8.14 14.31
C VAL A 110 -1.37 -8.97 15.57
N ASN A 111 -0.19 -8.83 16.17
CA ASN A 111 0.27 -9.66 17.30
C ASN A 111 0.06 -11.17 17.08
N GLY A 112 0.32 -11.64 15.87
CA GLY A 112 0.17 -13.05 15.48
C GLY A 112 -1.25 -13.50 15.16
N LYS A 113 -2.28 -12.68 15.43
CA LYS A 113 -3.65 -12.96 15.00
C LYS A 113 -3.84 -12.52 13.55
N VAL A 114 -4.25 -13.43 12.66
CA VAL A 114 -4.56 -13.11 11.26
C VAL A 114 -5.81 -12.22 11.23
N VAL A 115 -5.68 -11.06 10.60
CA VAL A 115 -6.75 -10.06 10.41
C VAL A 115 -7.17 -9.90 8.96
N PHE A 116 -6.32 -10.35 8.02
CA PHE A 116 -6.63 -10.42 6.60
C PHE A 116 -5.88 -11.60 5.98
N SER A 117 -6.52 -12.29 5.05
CA SER A 117 -5.89 -13.30 4.22
C SER A 117 -6.50 -13.34 2.82
N THR A 118 -5.67 -13.59 1.81
CA THR A 118 -6.15 -13.82 0.45
C THR A 118 -5.18 -14.70 -0.34
N ARG A 119 -5.74 -15.56 -1.20
CA ARG A 119 -5.01 -16.24 -2.28
C ARG A 119 -5.33 -15.66 -3.64
N GLN A 120 -6.34 -14.78 -3.70
CA GLN A 120 -6.78 -14.16 -4.94
C GLN A 120 -6.22 -12.73 -5.03
N LEU A 121 -5.34 -12.52 -5.98
CA LEU A 121 -4.82 -11.20 -6.30
C LEU A 121 -5.66 -10.56 -7.42
N PRO A 122 -5.76 -9.23 -7.49
CA PRO A 122 -6.47 -8.54 -8.54
C PRO A 122 -5.94 -8.93 -9.94
N PRO A 123 -6.79 -9.31 -10.91
CA PRO A 123 -6.32 -9.55 -12.27
C PRO A 123 -5.63 -8.31 -12.85
N MET A 124 -4.61 -8.51 -13.69
CA MET A 124 -3.89 -7.39 -14.34
C MET A 124 -4.83 -6.43 -15.09
N GLU A 125 -5.93 -6.95 -15.62
CA GLU A 125 -6.94 -6.13 -16.28
C GLU A 125 -7.61 -5.13 -15.33
N SER A 126 -7.96 -5.56 -14.13
CA SER A 126 -8.52 -4.68 -13.07
C SER A 126 -7.49 -3.64 -12.62
N VAL A 127 -6.24 -4.07 -12.40
CA VAL A 127 -5.12 -3.18 -12.06
C VAL A 127 -4.92 -2.12 -13.14
N ALA A 128 -4.90 -2.52 -14.42
CA ALA A 128 -4.77 -1.62 -15.57
C ALA A 128 -5.93 -0.62 -15.64
N THR A 129 -7.15 -1.07 -15.38
CA THR A 129 -8.33 -0.19 -15.37
C THR A 129 -8.21 0.90 -14.28
N LEU A 130 -7.86 0.52 -13.06
CA LEU A 130 -7.64 1.48 -11.96
C LEU A 130 -6.51 2.46 -12.27
N PHE A 131 -5.41 1.96 -12.84
CA PHE A 131 -4.27 2.80 -13.22
C PHE A 131 -4.65 3.82 -14.31
N CYS A 132 -5.40 3.41 -15.34
CA CYS A 132 -5.90 4.30 -16.38
C CYS A 132 -6.79 5.39 -15.80
N ASN A 133 -7.72 5.03 -14.91
CA ASN A 133 -8.61 5.99 -14.26
C ASN A 133 -7.81 7.06 -13.51
N ILE A 134 -6.80 6.68 -12.73
CA ILE A 134 -5.94 7.63 -12.00
C ILE A 134 -5.15 8.50 -12.99
N SER A 135 -4.57 7.91 -14.03
CA SER A 135 -3.77 8.63 -15.01
C SER A 135 -4.57 9.66 -15.83
N SER A 136 -5.89 9.53 -15.87
CA SER A 136 -6.78 10.51 -16.52
C SER A 136 -6.84 11.84 -15.74
N PHE A 137 -6.67 11.80 -14.43
CA PHE A 137 -6.70 12.98 -13.55
C PHE A 137 -5.30 13.51 -13.21
N ALA A 138 -4.31 12.62 -13.04
CA ALA A 138 -2.98 12.98 -12.61
C ALA A 138 -1.89 12.42 -13.53
N SER A 139 -0.84 13.18 -13.73
CA SER A 139 0.38 12.69 -14.40
C SER A 139 1.12 11.76 -13.44
N VAL A 140 1.64 10.65 -13.96
CA VAL A 140 2.52 9.73 -13.24
C VAL A 140 3.96 9.94 -13.70
N ARG A 141 4.93 9.67 -12.81
CA ARG A 141 6.36 9.79 -13.06
C ARG A 141 7.07 8.45 -12.88
N THR A 142 8.21 8.31 -13.52
CA THR A 142 9.10 7.17 -13.25
C THR A 142 9.50 7.16 -11.77
N GLY A 143 9.34 6.01 -11.12
CA GLY A 143 9.62 5.84 -9.69
C GLY A 143 8.41 6.00 -8.79
N ASP A 144 7.31 6.61 -9.25
CA ASP A 144 6.07 6.64 -8.49
C ASP A 144 5.61 5.23 -8.11
N ILE A 145 4.94 5.10 -6.98
CA ILE A 145 4.31 3.87 -6.52
C ILE A 145 2.80 3.96 -6.72
N PHE A 146 2.27 3.05 -7.52
CA PHE A 146 0.84 2.83 -7.67
C PHE A 146 0.39 1.71 -6.73
N ALA A 147 -0.53 2.01 -5.82
CA ALA A 147 -1.03 1.06 -4.83
C ALA A 147 -2.49 0.71 -5.08
N VAL A 148 -2.82 -0.58 -4.97
CA VAL A 148 -4.17 -1.13 -5.03
C VAL A 148 -4.49 -1.76 -3.67
N GLU A 149 -5.51 -1.25 -2.99
CA GLU A 149 -5.97 -1.78 -1.71
C GLU A 149 -6.57 -3.18 -1.89
N LEU A 150 -6.24 -4.09 -0.97
CA LEU A 150 -6.64 -5.50 -1.04
C LEU A 150 -7.75 -5.85 -0.07
N SER A 151 -8.03 -5.00 0.92
CA SER A 151 -9.13 -5.17 1.88
C SER A 151 -9.60 -3.83 2.43
N ASP A 152 -10.68 -3.88 3.19
CA ASP A 152 -11.07 -2.79 4.07
C ASP A 152 -9.99 -2.53 5.15
N PRO A 153 -9.92 -1.30 5.69
CA PRO A 153 -8.99 -0.93 6.76
C PRO A 153 -9.20 -1.74 8.04
N VAL A 154 -8.10 -2.09 8.71
CA VAL A 154 -8.09 -2.77 10.01
C VAL A 154 -7.48 -1.85 11.07
N ILE A 155 -8.20 -1.58 12.16
CA ILE A 155 -7.70 -0.74 13.26
C ILE A 155 -6.53 -1.43 13.96
N ILE A 156 -5.45 -0.69 14.17
CA ILE A 156 -4.25 -1.13 14.89
C ILE A 156 -4.11 -0.29 16.15
N GLU A 157 -4.09 -0.95 17.30
CA GLU A 157 -3.80 -0.31 18.59
C GLU A 157 -2.29 -0.05 18.74
N ARG A 158 -1.93 0.84 19.64
CA ARG A 158 -0.52 1.08 20.03
C ARG A 158 0.14 -0.19 20.56
N GLU A 159 1.47 -0.28 20.44
CA GLU A 159 2.32 -1.39 20.89
C GLU A 159 1.92 -2.74 20.24
N ARG A 160 1.34 -2.71 19.04
CA ARG A 160 1.00 -3.92 18.28
C ARG A 160 1.99 -4.15 17.14
N ARG A 161 2.38 -5.41 17.00
CA ARG A 161 3.22 -5.86 15.89
C ARG A 161 2.35 -6.14 14.68
N LEU A 162 2.57 -5.40 13.60
CA LEU A 162 1.93 -5.57 12.30
C LEU A 162 2.86 -6.35 11.37
N LYS A 163 2.40 -7.46 10.82
CA LYS A 163 3.16 -8.29 9.89
C LYS A 163 2.35 -8.59 8.64
N LEU A 164 2.98 -8.41 7.47
CA LEU A 164 2.47 -8.84 6.16
C LEU A 164 3.43 -9.89 5.60
N SER A 165 2.94 -11.06 5.22
CA SER A 165 3.76 -12.17 4.71
C SER A 165 3.03 -13.00 3.65
N GLN A 166 3.79 -13.67 2.78
CA GLN A 166 3.29 -14.57 1.76
C GLN A 166 4.25 -15.76 1.61
N GLY A 167 3.74 -16.99 1.69
CA GLY A 167 4.58 -18.19 1.49
C GLY A 167 5.80 -18.26 2.42
N GLY A 168 5.70 -17.71 3.64
CA GLY A 168 6.82 -17.61 4.59
C GLY A 168 7.73 -16.40 4.39
N LEU A 169 7.60 -15.66 3.28
CA LEU A 169 8.35 -14.43 3.03
C LEU A 169 7.69 -13.25 3.74
N ILE A 170 8.49 -12.45 4.44
CA ILE A 170 8.02 -11.27 5.18
C ILE A 170 8.19 -10.04 4.29
N HIS A 171 7.08 -9.34 4.01
CA HIS A 171 7.04 -8.09 3.29
C HIS A 171 7.08 -6.88 4.21
N THR A 172 6.38 -6.97 5.36
CA THR A 172 6.31 -5.94 6.40
C THR A 172 6.37 -6.61 7.76
N ASP A 173 7.13 -6.04 8.69
CA ASP A 173 7.22 -6.49 10.09
C ASP A 173 7.62 -5.28 10.94
N VAL A 174 6.65 -4.62 11.54
CA VAL A 174 6.84 -3.36 12.27
C VAL A 174 6.04 -3.35 13.56
N ILE A 175 6.51 -2.59 14.53
CA ILE A 175 5.72 -2.27 15.73
C ILE A 175 5.11 -0.88 15.52
N VAL A 176 3.82 -0.78 15.77
CA VAL A 176 3.07 0.48 15.78
C VAL A 176 3.09 0.99 17.21
N ARG A 177 3.91 2.03 17.49
CA ARG A 177 4.18 2.56 18.83
C ARG A 177 3.42 3.82 19.14
#